data_50159136bb604f755c87571a7ea20869
#
_entry.id   50159136bb604f755c87571a7ea20869
#
_cell.length_a   1.000
_cell.length_b   1.000
_cell.length_c   1.000
_cell.angle_alpha   90.00
_cell.angle_beta   90.00
_cell.angle_gamma   90.00
#
_symmetry.space_group_name_H-M   'P 1'
#
loop_
_entity.id
_entity.type
_entity.pdbx_description
1 polymer ?
#
loop_
_entity_poly.entity_id
_entity_poly.type
_entity_poly.pdbx_seq_one_letter_code
_entity_poly.pdbx_strand_id
1 'polypeptide(L)'
;MDEIIRAVSKDGFVKISVVTARDAVQRANAIHHCSPTAIAALGRSLCAASMLGDLLKEENGTLTLRISGGGGLGSIIAVSDSEGNVRGMVSNPAFDLPTRPDGKLDVGGAVGKDGMLTVSRDIGLREPYVGSTELVSGEIAEDLSAYLVESEQIPAACGLGVLVDTDHSVKAAGGFLVQLMPGAPEELITKLEDNIFMMDQLTTILDEDGADAILPQVMRDLEPETVLRHPMAYRCACSRARVEQALRQCGVQELQDMIADGKDTQVHCQFCDAEYVFTPAQLQTLLDAENADAAAD
;
A
#
# COMPACT_ATOMS: atom_id res chain seq x y z
N MET A 1 -13.68 12.43 2.64
CA MET A 1 -13.18 12.19 1.25
C MET A 1 -11.68 12.01 1.36
N ASP A 2 -11.17 10.93 0.81
CA ASP A 2 -9.75 10.61 0.89
C ASP A 2 -8.94 11.46 -0.08
N GLU A 3 -7.77 11.91 0.35
CA GLU A 3 -6.93 12.83 -0.42
C GLU A 3 -5.44 12.68 -0.07
N ILE A 4 -4.61 13.16 -0.98
CA ILE A 4 -3.17 13.34 -0.78
C ILE A 4 -2.86 14.84 -0.82
N ILE A 5 -2.01 15.26 0.12
CA ILE A 5 -1.48 16.62 0.21
C ILE A 5 0.04 16.52 0.16
N ARG A 6 0.68 17.27 -0.73
CA ARG A 6 2.13 17.48 -0.70
C ARG A 6 2.46 18.92 -0.35
N ALA A 7 3.41 19.09 0.55
CA ALA A 7 3.92 20.39 0.91
C ALA A 7 5.45 20.36 0.99
N VAL A 8 6.04 21.56 0.90
CA VAL A 8 7.49 21.76 0.99
C VAL A 8 7.73 22.89 1.97
N SER A 9 8.79 22.78 2.80
CA SER A 9 9.22 23.88 3.67
C SER A 9 9.62 25.09 2.84
N LYS A 10 9.48 26.28 3.39
CA LYS A 10 9.83 27.52 2.70
C LYS A 10 11.26 27.58 2.18
N ASP A 11 12.19 26.96 2.90
CA ASP A 11 13.60 26.83 2.51
C ASP A 11 13.87 25.76 1.46
N GLY A 12 12.86 24.91 1.15
CA GLY A 12 12.93 23.83 0.16
C GLY A 12 13.67 22.58 0.61
N PHE A 13 14.13 22.48 1.87
CA PHE A 13 14.89 21.33 2.35
C PHE A 13 14.05 20.18 2.89
N VAL A 14 12.79 20.41 3.21
CA VAL A 14 11.87 19.40 3.73
C VAL A 14 10.67 19.27 2.81
N LYS A 15 10.36 18.06 2.37
CA LYS A 15 9.10 17.75 1.71
C LYS A 15 8.29 16.79 2.56
N ILE A 16 6.98 16.94 2.52
CA ILE A 16 6.04 16.06 3.20
C ILE A 16 4.91 15.67 2.27
N SER A 17 4.52 14.38 2.33
CA SER A 17 3.27 13.86 1.79
C SER A 17 2.38 13.46 2.95
N VAL A 18 1.12 13.86 2.92
CA VAL A 18 0.09 13.48 3.90
C VAL A 18 -1.03 12.80 3.14
N VAL A 19 -1.54 11.69 3.65
CA VAL A 19 -2.67 10.96 3.07
C VAL A 19 -3.77 10.76 4.12
N THR A 20 -5.02 10.98 3.71
CA THR A 20 -6.20 10.43 4.37
C THR A 20 -6.76 9.32 3.50
N ALA A 21 -7.13 8.20 4.09
CA ALA A 21 -7.50 6.97 3.37
C ALA A 21 -8.64 6.19 4.05
N ARG A 22 -9.49 6.85 4.85
CA ARG A 22 -10.56 6.20 5.59
C ARG A 22 -11.48 5.39 4.68
N ASP A 23 -11.96 6.00 3.61
CA ASP A 23 -12.93 5.38 2.69
C ASP A 23 -12.28 4.25 1.88
N ALA A 24 -11.02 4.44 1.46
CA ALA A 24 -10.23 3.42 0.76
C ALA A 24 -9.96 2.20 1.65
N VAL A 25 -9.56 2.40 2.92
CA VAL A 25 -9.30 1.32 3.87
C VAL A 25 -10.62 0.64 4.27
N GLN A 26 -11.71 1.39 4.48
CA GLN A 26 -13.03 0.81 4.70
C GLN A 26 -13.51 -0.04 3.51
N ARG A 27 -13.20 0.40 2.27
CA ARG A 27 -13.50 -0.40 1.07
C ARG A 27 -12.71 -1.71 1.04
N ALA A 28 -11.41 -1.66 1.39
CA ALA A 28 -10.59 -2.87 1.53
C ALA A 28 -11.17 -3.83 2.59
N ASN A 29 -11.59 -3.29 3.74
CA ASN A 29 -12.21 -4.07 4.81
C ASN A 29 -13.50 -4.76 4.35
N ALA A 30 -14.37 -4.06 3.62
CA ALA A 30 -15.60 -4.60 3.07
C ALA A 30 -15.37 -5.72 2.03
N ILE A 31 -14.24 -5.69 1.31
CA ILE A 31 -13.87 -6.71 0.34
C ILE A 31 -13.27 -7.95 1.03
N HIS A 32 -12.34 -7.73 1.94
CA HIS A 32 -11.51 -8.82 2.50
C HIS A 32 -12.02 -9.35 3.84
N HIS A 33 -13.02 -8.71 4.45
CA HIS A 33 -13.58 -9.08 5.76
C HIS A 33 -12.50 -9.29 6.83
N CYS A 34 -11.62 -8.29 6.96
CA CYS A 34 -10.45 -8.37 7.82
C CYS A 34 -10.83 -8.32 9.30
N SER A 35 -10.01 -8.99 10.13
CA SER A 35 -9.95 -8.72 11.57
C SER A 35 -9.45 -7.28 11.84
N PRO A 36 -9.67 -6.73 13.06
CA PRO A 36 -9.14 -5.42 13.43
C PRO A 36 -7.65 -5.26 13.20
N THR A 37 -6.83 -6.24 13.58
CA THR A 37 -5.38 -6.18 13.39
C THR A 37 -5.00 -6.28 11.92
N ALA A 38 -5.69 -7.15 11.14
CA ALA A 38 -5.42 -7.32 9.72
C ALA A 38 -5.76 -6.06 8.92
N ILE A 39 -6.90 -5.39 9.20
CA ILE A 39 -7.25 -4.15 8.48
C ILE A 39 -6.35 -2.98 8.90
N ALA A 40 -5.88 -2.94 10.16
CA ALA A 40 -4.91 -1.95 10.58
C ALA A 40 -3.58 -2.11 9.83
N ALA A 41 -3.09 -3.34 9.68
CA ALA A 41 -1.87 -3.63 8.91
C ALA A 41 -2.04 -3.32 7.41
N LEU A 42 -3.13 -3.81 6.79
CA LEU A 42 -3.42 -3.55 5.37
C LEU A 42 -3.62 -2.06 5.12
N GLY A 43 -4.37 -1.35 5.97
CA GLY A 43 -4.63 0.07 5.83
C GLY A 43 -3.36 0.92 5.93
N ARG A 44 -2.46 0.64 6.88
CA ARG A 44 -1.13 1.28 6.94
C ARG A 44 -0.33 1.03 5.66
N SER A 45 -0.35 -0.20 5.14
CA SER A 45 0.33 -0.55 3.89
C SER A 45 -0.27 0.18 2.68
N LEU A 46 -1.59 0.35 2.63
CA LEU A 46 -2.27 1.13 1.58
C LEU A 46 -1.88 2.61 1.65
N CYS A 47 -1.85 3.21 2.85
CA CYS A 47 -1.40 4.59 3.04
C CYS A 47 0.07 4.79 2.59
N ALA A 48 0.95 3.85 2.99
CA ALA A 48 2.35 3.85 2.57
C ALA A 48 2.50 3.76 1.04
N ALA A 49 1.80 2.81 0.42
CA ALA A 49 1.82 2.64 -1.04
C ALA A 49 1.27 3.87 -1.76
N SER A 50 0.19 4.49 -1.26
CA SER A 50 -0.39 5.71 -1.81
C SER A 50 0.61 6.87 -1.86
N MET A 51 1.26 7.16 -0.73
CA MET A 51 2.26 8.24 -0.65
C MET A 51 3.49 7.98 -1.55
N LEU A 52 3.94 6.73 -1.64
CA LEU A 52 5.06 6.37 -2.52
C LEU A 52 4.67 6.37 -4.01
N GLY A 53 3.45 5.93 -4.34
CA GLY A 53 2.92 5.91 -5.70
C GLY A 53 2.73 7.31 -6.26
N ASP A 54 2.18 8.22 -5.46
CA ASP A 54 2.02 9.63 -5.80
C ASP A 54 3.37 10.36 -6.10
N LEU A 55 4.49 9.79 -5.71
CA LEU A 55 5.82 10.29 -6.05
C LEU A 55 6.35 9.80 -7.41
N LEU A 56 5.67 8.86 -8.06
CA LEU A 56 6.02 8.43 -9.42
C LEU A 56 5.80 9.57 -10.41
N LYS A 57 6.72 9.69 -11.37
CA LYS A 57 6.66 10.75 -12.39
C LYS A 57 5.95 10.30 -13.66
N GLU A 58 5.91 9.00 -13.87
CA GLU A 58 5.33 8.36 -15.07
C GLU A 58 3.81 8.18 -14.85
N GLU A 59 3.00 8.76 -15.76
CA GLU A 59 1.52 8.73 -15.67
C GLU A 59 0.92 7.32 -15.55
N ASN A 60 1.55 6.32 -16.16
CA ASN A 60 1.12 4.93 -16.08
C ASN A 60 1.97 4.10 -15.12
N GLY A 61 2.79 4.75 -14.30
CA GLY A 61 3.63 4.08 -13.33
C GLY A 61 2.78 3.37 -12.28
N THR A 62 3.26 2.23 -11.81
CA THR A 62 2.68 1.52 -10.67
C THR A 62 3.74 1.16 -9.66
N LEU A 63 3.37 1.23 -8.39
CA LEU A 63 4.20 0.82 -7.28
C LEU A 63 3.54 -0.34 -6.55
N THR A 64 4.31 -1.38 -6.26
CA THR A 64 3.89 -2.49 -5.41
C THR A 64 4.75 -2.51 -4.15
N LEU A 65 4.11 -2.37 -3.01
CA LEU A 65 4.68 -2.58 -1.68
C LEU A 65 4.28 -3.98 -1.21
N ARG A 66 5.27 -4.82 -0.92
CA ARG A 66 5.07 -6.14 -0.33
C ARG A 66 5.77 -6.21 1.02
N ILE A 67 5.06 -6.69 2.03
CA ILE A 67 5.56 -6.90 3.38
C ILE A 67 5.34 -8.37 3.75
N SER A 68 6.39 -9.04 4.19
CA SER A 68 6.34 -10.45 4.58
C SER A 68 7.28 -10.65 5.76
N GLY A 69 6.75 -10.61 6.96
CA GLY A 69 7.54 -10.65 8.21
C GLY A 69 7.50 -11.97 8.96
N GLY A 70 6.90 -13.03 8.38
CA GLY A 70 6.79 -14.34 9.03
C GLY A 70 5.72 -14.43 10.11
N GLY A 71 4.97 -13.36 10.39
CA GLY A 71 3.86 -13.36 11.33
C GLY A 71 2.58 -14.00 10.77
N GLY A 72 1.54 -14.05 11.60
CA GLY A 72 0.30 -14.77 11.28
C GLY A 72 -0.55 -14.16 10.17
N LEU A 73 -0.34 -12.88 9.81
CA LEU A 73 -0.98 -12.23 8.67
C LEU A 73 -0.47 -12.76 7.31
N GLY A 74 0.72 -13.39 7.29
CA GLY A 74 1.40 -13.77 6.07
C GLY A 74 1.92 -12.56 5.30
N SER A 75 1.75 -12.57 3.98
CA SER A 75 2.16 -11.42 3.13
C SER A 75 1.06 -10.38 3.02
N ILE A 76 1.44 -9.11 3.07
CA ILE A 76 0.60 -7.96 2.73
C ILE A 76 1.11 -7.40 1.40
N ILE A 77 0.20 -7.15 0.46
CA ILE A 77 0.51 -6.54 -0.82
C ILE A 77 -0.37 -5.30 -0.97
N ALA A 78 0.24 -4.15 -1.16
CA ALA A 78 -0.43 -2.91 -1.49
C ALA A 78 0.13 -2.36 -2.82
N VAL A 79 -0.74 -1.97 -3.71
CA VAL A 79 -0.38 -1.46 -5.04
C VAL A 79 -0.96 -0.06 -5.18
N SER A 80 -0.15 0.87 -5.68
CA SER A 80 -0.58 2.23 -6.01
C SER A 80 -0.30 2.55 -7.46
N ASP A 81 -1.13 3.41 -8.06
CA ASP A 81 -0.81 4.09 -9.31
C ASP A 81 -0.11 5.44 -9.04
N SER A 82 0.24 6.17 -10.09
CA SER A 82 0.89 7.49 -10.02
C SER A 82 -0.03 8.62 -9.55
N GLU A 83 -1.32 8.36 -9.38
CA GLU A 83 -2.28 9.26 -8.75
C GLU A 83 -2.51 8.92 -7.28
N GLY A 84 -1.76 7.97 -6.71
CA GLY A 84 -1.91 7.51 -5.34
C GLY A 84 -3.18 6.68 -5.07
N ASN A 85 -3.96 6.30 -6.09
CA ASN A 85 -5.05 5.36 -5.90
C ASN A 85 -4.50 3.98 -5.56
N VAL A 86 -5.17 3.28 -4.65
CA VAL A 86 -4.63 2.04 -4.08
C VAL A 86 -5.55 0.85 -4.25
N ARG A 87 -4.96 -0.33 -4.20
CA ARG A 87 -5.58 -1.63 -3.97
C ARG A 87 -4.62 -2.51 -3.18
N GLY A 88 -5.12 -3.46 -2.43
CA GLY A 88 -4.25 -4.33 -1.66
C GLY A 88 -4.97 -5.55 -1.12
N MET A 89 -4.19 -6.47 -0.57
CA MET A 89 -4.67 -7.68 0.07
C MET A 89 -3.72 -8.12 1.19
N VAL A 90 -4.23 -8.93 2.09
CA VAL A 90 -3.47 -9.64 3.12
C VAL A 90 -3.75 -11.13 2.99
N SER A 91 -2.72 -11.97 3.12
CA SER A 91 -2.86 -13.41 2.88
C SER A 91 -3.79 -14.11 3.89
N ASN A 92 -3.80 -13.66 5.13
CA ASN A 92 -4.67 -14.18 6.18
C ASN A 92 -5.49 -13.06 6.84
N PRO A 93 -6.58 -12.60 6.19
CA PRO A 93 -7.38 -11.47 6.69
C PRO A 93 -8.11 -11.76 7.99
N ALA A 94 -8.34 -13.01 8.34
CA ALA A 94 -9.02 -13.42 9.57
C ALA A 94 -8.09 -13.48 10.79
N PHE A 95 -6.75 -13.40 10.59
CA PHE A 95 -5.79 -13.45 11.68
C PHE A 95 -5.90 -12.22 12.56
N ASP A 96 -5.98 -12.42 13.87
CA ASP A 96 -6.06 -11.35 14.86
C ASP A 96 -5.18 -11.67 16.07
N LEU A 97 -4.80 -10.62 16.80
CA LEU A 97 -4.08 -10.72 18.07
C LEU A 97 -4.82 -9.92 19.14
N PRO A 98 -4.69 -10.32 20.41
CA PRO A 98 -5.16 -9.49 21.52
C PRO A 98 -4.54 -8.10 21.48
N THR A 99 -5.30 -7.10 21.87
CA THR A 99 -4.78 -5.74 22.02
C THR A 99 -3.60 -5.71 23.00
N ARG A 100 -2.64 -4.87 22.72
CA ARG A 100 -1.49 -4.62 23.60
C ARG A 100 -1.94 -4.01 24.93
N PRO A 101 -1.09 -4.07 25.98
CA PRO A 101 -1.42 -3.46 27.27
C PRO A 101 -1.74 -1.96 27.22
N ASP A 102 -1.22 -1.26 26.22
CA ASP A 102 -1.52 0.16 25.94
C ASP A 102 -2.84 0.39 25.20
N GLY A 103 -3.62 -0.67 24.95
CA GLY A 103 -4.90 -0.64 24.27
C GLY A 103 -4.80 -0.58 22.72
N LYS A 104 -3.60 -0.61 22.15
CA LYS A 104 -3.39 -0.59 20.71
C LYS A 104 -3.43 -1.99 20.10
N LEU A 105 -3.78 -2.06 18.83
CA LEU A 105 -3.68 -3.29 18.02
C LEU A 105 -2.20 -3.69 17.85
N ASP A 106 -1.90 -4.96 17.98
CA ASP A 106 -0.53 -5.49 17.86
C ASP A 106 -0.19 -5.81 16.39
N VAL A 107 -0.04 -4.74 15.60
CA VAL A 107 0.28 -4.86 14.17
C VAL A 107 1.66 -5.46 13.98
N GLY A 108 2.66 -4.99 14.72
CA GLY A 108 4.04 -5.51 14.63
C GLY A 108 4.12 -7.01 14.94
N GLY A 109 3.44 -7.48 15.98
CA GLY A 109 3.36 -8.90 16.31
C GLY A 109 2.64 -9.73 15.24
N ALA A 110 1.60 -9.18 14.62
CA ALA A 110 0.84 -9.87 13.58
C ALA A 110 1.58 -9.95 12.24
N VAL A 111 2.31 -8.91 11.86
CA VAL A 111 3.18 -8.88 10.67
C VAL A 111 4.42 -9.73 10.87
N GLY A 112 5.04 -9.67 12.07
CA GLY A 112 6.34 -10.25 12.34
C GLY A 112 7.47 -9.39 11.78
N LYS A 113 8.70 -9.76 12.12
CA LYS A 113 9.91 -9.02 11.70
C LYS A 113 10.96 -9.89 11.00
N ASP A 114 10.73 -11.20 10.93
CA ASP A 114 11.67 -12.14 10.32
C ASP A 114 11.43 -12.24 8.81
N GLY A 115 11.73 -11.14 8.08
CA GLY A 115 11.47 -11.06 6.67
C GLY A 115 11.74 -9.69 6.06
N MET A 116 11.05 -9.39 4.96
CA MET A 116 11.42 -8.28 4.07
C MET A 116 10.24 -7.34 3.79
N LEU A 117 10.55 -6.05 3.69
CA LEU A 117 9.77 -5.06 2.95
C LEU A 117 10.38 -4.90 1.57
N THR A 118 9.56 -5.04 0.53
CA THR A 118 9.99 -4.91 -0.88
C THR A 118 9.11 -3.87 -1.58
N VAL A 119 9.74 -2.96 -2.29
CA VAL A 119 9.09 -1.98 -3.16
C VAL A 119 9.48 -2.25 -4.59
N SER A 120 8.50 -2.50 -5.46
CA SER A 120 8.69 -2.64 -6.89
C SER A 120 8.02 -1.49 -7.61
N ARG A 121 8.75 -0.80 -8.50
CA ARG A 121 8.25 0.30 -9.34
C ARG A 121 8.28 -0.13 -10.80
N ASP A 122 7.10 -0.29 -11.38
CA ASP A 122 6.95 -0.48 -12.82
C ASP A 122 6.66 0.89 -13.47
N ILE A 123 7.63 1.39 -14.18
CA ILE A 123 7.60 2.68 -14.86
C ILE A 123 7.67 2.53 -16.40
N GLY A 124 7.27 1.35 -16.89
CA GLY A 124 7.25 1.04 -18.32
C GLY A 124 8.61 0.64 -18.90
N LEU A 125 9.60 0.33 -18.05
CA LEU A 125 10.88 -0.26 -18.48
C LEU A 125 10.72 -1.78 -18.70
N ARG A 126 11.74 -2.38 -19.33
CA ARG A 126 11.76 -3.84 -19.58
C ARG A 126 11.61 -4.66 -18.28
N GLU A 127 12.21 -4.18 -17.23
CA GLU A 127 12.14 -4.79 -15.89
C GLU A 127 11.78 -3.71 -14.87
N PRO A 128 10.92 -4.00 -13.88
CA PRO A 128 10.63 -3.06 -12.81
C PRO A 128 11.88 -2.83 -11.93
N TYR A 129 12.00 -1.63 -11.40
CA TYR A 129 12.98 -1.36 -10.34
C TYR A 129 12.49 -2.00 -9.04
N VAL A 130 13.35 -2.78 -8.37
CA VAL A 130 13.02 -3.46 -7.12
C VAL A 130 14.06 -3.13 -6.05
N GLY A 131 13.59 -2.59 -4.94
CA GLY A 131 14.37 -2.38 -3.72
C GLY A 131 13.77 -3.19 -2.56
N SER A 132 14.61 -3.63 -1.63
CA SER A 132 14.13 -4.35 -0.44
C SER A 132 15.04 -4.12 0.76
N THR A 133 14.45 -4.21 1.96
CA THR A 133 15.17 -4.16 3.24
C THR A 133 14.58 -5.17 4.22
N GLU A 134 15.35 -5.58 5.21
CA GLU A 134 14.86 -6.38 6.33
C GLU A 134 13.86 -5.56 7.17
N LEU A 135 12.86 -6.23 7.73
CA LEU A 135 11.92 -5.57 8.63
C LEU A 135 12.61 -5.29 9.98
N VAL A 136 12.36 -4.11 10.51
CA VAL A 136 12.87 -3.66 11.81
C VAL A 136 11.93 -4.10 12.93
N SER A 137 10.63 -3.85 12.76
CA SER A 137 9.64 -4.07 13.82
C SER A 137 8.32 -4.71 13.36
N GLY A 138 8.01 -4.67 12.07
CA GLY A 138 6.70 -5.04 11.54
C GLY A 138 5.61 -3.97 11.74
N GLU A 139 5.93 -2.82 12.32
CA GLU A 139 4.99 -1.69 12.52
C GLU A 139 4.73 -0.88 11.23
N ILE A 140 5.27 -1.31 10.10
CA ILE A 140 5.11 -0.78 8.74
C ILE A 140 5.68 0.64 8.59
N ALA A 141 5.36 1.60 9.46
CA ALA A 141 5.86 2.97 9.39
C ALA A 141 7.37 3.03 9.65
N GLU A 142 7.85 2.32 10.65
CA GLU A 142 9.28 2.18 10.97
C GLU A 142 10.01 1.44 9.85
N ASP A 143 9.44 0.34 9.36
CA ASP A 143 10.00 -0.46 8.28
C ASP A 143 10.10 0.32 6.97
N LEU A 144 9.10 1.18 6.67
CA LEU A 144 9.15 2.07 5.52
C LEU A 144 10.21 3.15 5.66
N SER A 145 10.36 3.71 6.86
CA SER A 145 11.41 4.70 7.14
C SER A 145 12.79 4.08 6.97
N ALA A 146 13.01 2.86 7.49
CA ALA A 146 14.25 2.11 7.30
C ALA A 146 14.53 1.82 5.82
N TYR A 147 13.52 1.38 5.06
CA TYR A 147 13.64 1.16 3.62
C TYR A 147 14.11 2.42 2.87
N LEU A 148 13.53 3.58 3.17
CA LEU A 148 13.88 4.83 2.51
C LEU A 148 15.33 5.25 2.83
N VAL A 149 15.78 5.04 4.06
CA VAL A 149 17.14 5.36 4.47
C VAL A 149 18.16 4.36 3.90
N GLU A 150 17.90 3.06 4.04
CA GLU A 150 18.88 2.01 3.69
C GLU A 150 18.93 1.71 2.19
N SER A 151 17.76 1.59 1.56
CA SER A 151 17.64 1.20 0.14
C SER A 151 17.65 2.40 -0.80
N GLU A 152 16.93 3.48 -0.45
CA GLU A 152 16.80 4.68 -1.31
C GLU A 152 17.82 5.77 -0.95
N GLN A 153 18.48 5.67 0.21
CA GLN A 153 19.43 6.67 0.75
C GLN A 153 18.78 8.06 0.94
N ILE A 154 17.49 8.07 1.27
CA ILE A 154 16.70 9.28 1.52
C ILE A 154 16.41 9.36 3.02
N PRO A 155 16.95 10.33 3.76
CA PRO A 155 16.57 10.55 5.15
C PRO A 155 15.08 10.87 5.25
N ALA A 156 14.32 10.02 5.94
CA ALA A 156 12.88 10.09 5.99
C ALA A 156 12.33 9.62 7.34
N ALA A 157 11.16 10.15 7.72
CA ALA A 157 10.35 9.62 8.81
C ALA A 157 8.90 9.44 8.33
N CYS A 158 8.27 8.36 8.78
CA CYS A 158 6.93 7.99 8.40
C CYS A 158 6.06 7.79 9.65
N GLY A 159 4.84 8.32 9.62
CA GLY A 159 3.80 8.03 10.59
C GLY A 159 2.57 7.46 9.89
N LEU A 160 2.07 6.31 10.33
CA LEU A 160 0.89 5.65 9.77
C LEU A 160 -0.09 5.29 10.89
N GLY A 161 -1.38 5.52 10.65
CA GLY A 161 -2.43 5.24 11.63
C GLY A 161 -3.69 4.70 10.97
N VAL A 162 -4.29 3.69 11.61
CA VAL A 162 -5.62 3.20 11.31
C VAL A 162 -6.36 3.01 12.61
N LEU A 163 -7.49 3.67 12.77
CA LEU A 163 -8.39 3.54 13.91
C LEU A 163 -9.58 2.68 13.50
N VAL A 164 -9.73 1.55 14.19
CA VAL A 164 -10.82 0.60 13.97
C VAL A 164 -11.79 0.71 15.14
N ASP A 165 -13.08 0.84 14.86
CA ASP A 165 -14.13 0.88 15.89
C ASP A 165 -14.49 -0.54 16.35
N THR A 166 -15.28 -0.61 17.41
CA THR A 166 -15.74 -1.87 18.04
C THR A 166 -16.63 -2.71 17.13
N ASP A 167 -17.26 -2.10 16.13
CA ASP A 167 -18.03 -2.79 15.08
C ASP A 167 -17.16 -3.23 13.88
N HIS A 168 -15.84 -3.10 14.01
CA HIS A 168 -14.82 -3.38 12.99
C HIS A 168 -14.86 -2.43 11.78
N SER A 169 -15.61 -1.34 11.84
CA SER A 169 -15.53 -0.29 10.82
C SER A 169 -14.26 0.55 10.97
N VAL A 170 -13.78 1.12 9.87
CA VAL A 170 -12.62 2.03 9.87
C VAL A 170 -13.10 3.44 10.19
N LYS A 171 -12.69 3.94 11.36
CA LYS A 171 -13.03 5.28 11.82
C LYS A 171 -12.13 6.35 11.24
N ALA A 172 -10.83 6.09 11.25
CA ALA A 172 -9.82 6.94 10.62
C ALA A 172 -8.69 6.10 10.03
N ALA A 173 -8.11 6.54 8.92
CA ALA A 173 -6.92 5.96 8.32
C ALA A 173 -6.15 7.04 7.58
N GLY A 174 -4.82 6.99 7.66
CA GLY A 174 -3.95 7.93 6.98
C GLY A 174 -2.54 7.91 7.53
N GLY A 175 -1.78 8.93 7.15
CA GLY A 175 -0.41 9.06 7.59
C GLY A 175 0.32 10.22 6.92
N PHE A 176 1.60 10.29 7.24
CA PHE A 176 2.53 11.21 6.60
C PHE A 176 3.86 10.54 6.30
N LEU A 177 4.54 11.07 5.31
CA LEU A 177 5.91 10.74 4.95
C LEU A 177 6.66 12.06 4.79
N VAL A 178 7.61 12.34 5.68
CA VAL A 178 8.51 13.49 5.60
C VAL A 178 9.89 13.05 5.14
N GLN A 179 10.49 13.81 4.23
CA GLN A 179 11.78 13.50 3.61
C GLN A 179 12.65 14.75 3.56
N LEU A 180 13.93 14.57 3.82
CA LEU A 180 14.91 15.63 3.64
C LEU A 180 15.45 15.66 2.21
N MET A 181 15.60 16.85 1.68
CA MET A 181 16.22 17.07 0.38
C MET A 181 17.75 17.09 0.50
N PRO A 182 18.49 16.76 -0.57
CA PRO A 182 19.95 16.82 -0.56
C PRO A 182 20.47 18.18 -0.13
N GLY A 183 21.41 18.18 0.79
CA GLY A 183 22.01 19.41 1.33
C GLY A 183 21.25 20.07 2.49
N ALA A 184 20.22 19.41 3.00
CA ALA A 184 19.49 19.87 4.20
C ALA A 184 20.46 19.93 5.41
N PRO A 185 20.42 21.02 6.21
CA PRO A 185 21.19 21.11 7.45
C PRO A 185 20.81 20.02 8.46
N GLU A 186 21.79 19.47 9.19
CA GLU A 186 21.56 18.42 10.22
C GLU A 186 20.59 18.87 11.32
N GLU A 187 20.53 20.17 11.62
CA GLU A 187 19.62 20.76 12.60
C GLU A 187 18.14 20.52 12.25
N LEU A 188 17.81 20.33 10.96
CA LEU A 188 16.45 20.01 10.52
C LEU A 188 16.02 18.59 10.92
N ILE A 189 16.97 17.65 11.03
CA ILE A 189 16.70 16.28 11.52
C ILE A 189 16.17 16.36 12.94
N THR A 190 16.96 16.95 13.83
CA THR A 190 16.58 17.11 15.25
C THR A 190 15.24 17.84 15.38
N LYS A 191 15.06 18.92 14.60
CA LYS A 191 13.81 19.69 14.64
C LYS A 191 12.60 18.87 14.21
N LEU A 192 12.72 18.06 13.16
CA LEU A 192 11.63 17.18 12.71
C LEU A 192 11.36 16.06 13.72
N GLU A 193 12.40 15.46 14.29
CA GLU A 193 12.27 14.46 15.35
C GLU A 193 11.51 15.03 16.57
N ASP A 194 11.89 16.24 17.03
CA ASP A 194 11.20 16.93 18.12
C ASP A 194 9.73 17.22 17.77
N ASN A 195 9.45 17.70 16.55
CA ASN A 195 8.10 18.00 16.10
C ASN A 195 7.23 16.72 16.08
N ILE A 196 7.76 15.60 15.53
CA ILE A 196 7.06 14.32 15.47
C ILE A 196 6.85 13.75 16.88
N PHE A 197 7.84 13.87 17.75
CA PHE A 197 7.73 13.41 19.14
C PHE A 197 6.65 14.19 19.93
N MET A 198 6.53 15.49 19.68
CA MET A 198 5.58 16.38 20.33
C MET A 198 4.19 16.37 19.69
N MET A 199 4.01 15.63 18.60
CA MET A 199 2.73 15.53 17.89
C MET A 199 1.71 14.75 18.71
N ASP A 200 0.46 15.19 18.64
CA ASP A 200 -0.67 14.42 19.16
C ASP A 200 -0.79 13.05 18.46
N GLN A 201 -1.55 12.14 19.07
CA GLN A 201 -1.72 10.82 18.49
C GLN A 201 -2.32 10.94 17.07
N LEU A 202 -1.60 10.44 16.07
CA LEU A 202 -1.93 10.58 14.65
C LEU A 202 -3.37 10.16 14.31
N THR A 203 -3.85 9.05 14.89
CA THR A 203 -5.22 8.57 14.65
C THR A 203 -6.29 9.49 15.24
N THR A 204 -6.00 10.22 16.32
CA THR A 204 -6.88 11.24 16.89
C THR A 204 -6.94 12.45 15.94
N ILE A 205 -5.80 12.93 15.47
CA ILE A 205 -5.75 14.03 14.50
C ILE A 205 -6.55 13.69 13.24
N LEU A 206 -6.36 12.48 12.71
CA LEU A 206 -7.06 12.02 11.50
C LEU A 206 -8.58 11.90 11.69
N ASP A 207 -9.04 11.52 12.90
CA ASP A 207 -10.45 11.35 13.21
C ASP A 207 -11.17 12.68 13.47
N GLU A 208 -10.51 13.61 14.18
CA GLU A 208 -11.13 14.84 14.67
C GLU A 208 -10.88 16.04 13.73
N ASP A 209 -9.65 16.17 13.21
CA ASP A 209 -9.20 17.39 12.53
C ASP A 209 -8.85 17.18 11.04
N GLY A 210 -8.60 15.93 10.64
CA GLY A 210 -8.25 15.58 9.26
C GLY A 210 -6.80 15.88 8.86
N ALA A 211 -6.53 15.77 7.54
CA ALA A 211 -5.17 15.88 6.99
C ALA A 211 -4.50 17.25 7.24
N ASP A 212 -5.28 18.33 7.20
CA ASP A 212 -4.75 19.69 7.33
C ASP A 212 -4.10 19.97 8.70
N ALA A 213 -4.50 19.22 9.74
CA ALA A 213 -3.95 19.37 11.07
C ALA A 213 -2.59 18.65 11.26
N ILE A 214 -2.20 17.76 10.35
CA ILE A 214 -0.91 17.07 10.39
C ILE A 214 0.24 18.00 10.01
N LEU A 215 0.06 18.79 8.93
CA LEU A 215 1.10 19.66 8.41
C LEU A 215 1.67 20.64 9.47
N PRO A 216 0.85 21.40 10.23
CA PRO A 216 1.36 22.35 11.20
C PRO A 216 2.02 21.68 12.42
N GLN A 217 1.76 20.42 12.68
CA GLN A 217 2.42 19.68 13.76
C GLN A 217 3.78 19.14 13.31
N VAL A 218 3.83 18.40 12.20
CA VAL A 218 5.08 17.82 11.68
C VAL A 218 6.03 18.91 11.18
N MET A 219 5.50 19.92 10.48
CA MET A 219 6.28 21.01 9.86
C MET A 219 6.28 22.28 10.72
N ARG A 220 6.16 22.16 12.04
CA ARG A 220 6.18 23.31 12.95
C ARG A 220 7.44 24.15 12.74
N ASP A 221 7.26 25.47 12.61
CA ASP A 221 8.31 26.47 12.34
C ASP A 221 9.10 26.27 11.04
N LEU A 222 8.57 25.50 10.08
CA LEU A 222 9.17 25.30 8.75
C LEU A 222 8.38 26.00 7.63
N GLU A 223 7.30 26.73 7.99
CA GLU A 223 6.44 27.49 7.06
C GLU A 223 6.09 26.66 5.81
N PRO A 224 5.36 25.52 5.94
CA PRO A 224 5.07 24.64 4.80
C PRO A 224 4.14 25.31 3.78
N GLU A 225 4.48 25.19 2.51
CA GLU A 225 3.63 25.57 1.39
C GLU A 225 3.06 24.34 0.69
N THR A 226 1.74 24.24 0.58
CA THR A 226 1.09 23.14 -0.14
C THR A 226 1.32 23.31 -1.63
N VAL A 227 1.98 22.31 -2.25
CA VAL A 227 2.31 22.31 -3.68
C VAL A 227 1.36 21.45 -4.50
N LEU A 228 0.67 20.51 -3.85
CA LEU A 228 -0.28 19.62 -4.51
C LEU A 228 -1.36 19.15 -3.52
N ARG A 229 -2.60 19.04 -4.01
CA ARG A 229 -3.72 18.40 -3.30
C ARG A 229 -4.65 17.77 -4.33
N HIS A 230 -4.93 16.49 -4.18
CA HIS A 230 -5.87 15.77 -5.05
C HIS A 230 -6.53 14.60 -4.33
N PRO A 231 -7.70 14.13 -4.81
CA PRO A 231 -8.36 12.97 -4.24
C PRO A 231 -7.59 11.68 -4.53
N MET A 232 -7.70 10.71 -3.63
CA MET A 232 -7.28 9.33 -3.82
C MET A 232 -8.43 8.37 -3.53
N ALA A 233 -8.36 7.13 -4.01
CA ALA A 233 -9.40 6.14 -3.78
C ALA A 233 -8.88 4.69 -3.85
N TYR A 234 -9.66 3.75 -3.33
CA TYR A 234 -9.46 2.34 -3.60
C TYR A 234 -9.92 2.02 -5.02
N ARG A 235 -8.99 1.72 -5.92
CA ARG A 235 -9.26 1.42 -7.34
C ARG A 235 -8.57 0.14 -7.77
N CYS A 236 -9.33 -0.79 -8.31
CA CYS A 236 -8.76 -1.98 -8.95
C CYS A 236 -8.84 -1.84 -10.46
N ALA A 237 -7.71 -2.05 -11.13
CA ALA A 237 -7.60 -2.02 -12.58
C ALA A 237 -7.74 -3.43 -13.21
N CYS A 238 -8.37 -4.40 -12.51
CA CYS A 238 -8.63 -5.72 -13.10
C CYS A 238 -9.63 -5.61 -14.24
N SER A 239 -9.47 -6.46 -15.21
CA SER A 239 -10.36 -6.57 -16.37
C SER A 239 -10.34 -8.00 -16.89
N ARG A 240 -11.39 -8.37 -17.65
CA ARG A 240 -11.44 -9.68 -18.30
C ARG A 240 -10.19 -9.99 -19.10
N ALA A 241 -9.70 -9.01 -19.89
CA ALA A 241 -8.49 -9.17 -20.69
C ALA A 241 -7.23 -9.47 -19.85
N ARG A 242 -7.09 -8.83 -18.68
CA ARG A 242 -5.98 -9.13 -17.75
C ARG A 242 -6.10 -10.52 -17.14
N VAL A 243 -7.32 -10.97 -16.83
CA VAL A 243 -7.55 -12.34 -16.34
C VAL A 243 -7.26 -13.38 -17.41
N GLU A 244 -7.67 -13.12 -18.68
CA GLU A 244 -7.34 -13.96 -19.82
C GLU A 244 -5.82 -14.08 -20.02
N GLN A 245 -5.09 -12.97 -19.90
CA GLN A 245 -3.63 -12.98 -19.95
C GLN A 245 -3.02 -13.80 -18.80
N ALA A 246 -3.54 -13.67 -17.59
CA ALA A 246 -3.08 -14.45 -16.44
C ALA A 246 -3.36 -15.95 -16.62
N LEU A 247 -4.53 -16.33 -17.16
CA LEU A 247 -4.86 -17.70 -17.47
C LEU A 247 -3.91 -18.31 -18.52
N ARG A 248 -3.54 -17.57 -19.54
CA ARG A 248 -2.53 -18.00 -20.52
C ARG A 248 -1.18 -18.29 -19.84
N GLN A 249 -0.75 -17.41 -18.90
CA GLN A 249 0.50 -17.58 -18.17
C GLN A 249 0.53 -18.77 -17.21
N CYS A 250 -0.62 -19.36 -16.85
CA CYS A 250 -0.66 -20.61 -16.10
C CYS A 250 -0.10 -21.82 -16.90
N GLY A 251 -0.04 -21.70 -18.21
CA GLY A 251 0.52 -22.70 -19.11
C GLY A 251 -0.53 -23.61 -19.75
N VAL A 252 -0.10 -24.27 -20.83
CA VAL A 252 -0.96 -25.11 -21.68
C VAL A 252 -1.62 -26.25 -20.90
N GLN A 253 -0.86 -26.93 -20.01
CA GLN A 253 -1.37 -28.08 -19.26
C GLN A 253 -2.51 -27.69 -18.31
N GLU A 254 -2.36 -26.59 -17.58
CA GLU A 254 -3.37 -26.11 -16.64
C GLU A 254 -4.67 -25.70 -17.38
N LEU A 255 -4.54 -25.04 -18.55
CA LEU A 255 -5.69 -24.71 -19.38
C LEU A 255 -6.40 -25.97 -19.89
N GLN A 256 -5.66 -27.02 -20.29
CA GLN A 256 -6.23 -28.30 -20.72
C GLN A 256 -6.97 -29.01 -19.59
N ASP A 257 -6.42 -28.99 -18.38
CA ASP A 257 -7.04 -29.60 -17.20
C ASP A 257 -8.35 -28.89 -16.83
N MET A 258 -8.37 -27.54 -16.86
CA MET A 258 -9.60 -26.75 -16.68
C MET A 258 -10.67 -27.06 -17.74
N ILE A 259 -10.29 -27.24 -19.00
CA ILE A 259 -11.19 -27.58 -20.11
C ILE A 259 -11.74 -29.01 -19.91
N ALA A 260 -10.89 -29.96 -19.52
CA ALA A 260 -11.26 -31.36 -19.32
C ALA A 260 -12.25 -31.55 -18.15
N ASP A 261 -12.23 -30.68 -17.13
CA ASP A 261 -13.23 -30.72 -16.05
C ASP A 261 -14.67 -30.41 -16.53
N GLY A 262 -14.81 -29.78 -17.70
CA GLY A 262 -16.09 -29.58 -18.39
C GLY A 262 -17.03 -28.60 -17.70
N LYS A 263 -16.57 -27.88 -16.67
CA LYS A 263 -17.31 -26.88 -15.91
C LYS A 263 -16.85 -25.47 -16.24
N ASP A 264 -17.69 -24.49 -15.91
CA ASP A 264 -17.28 -23.09 -15.95
C ASP A 264 -16.21 -22.82 -14.87
N THR A 265 -15.11 -22.20 -15.28
CA THR A 265 -14.02 -21.79 -14.39
C THR A 265 -14.30 -20.40 -13.85
N GLN A 266 -14.37 -20.25 -12.53
CA GLN A 266 -14.55 -18.99 -11.84
C GLN A 266 -13.20 -18.47 -11.35
N VAL A 267 -12.87 -17.23 -11.70
CA VAL A 267 -11.64 -16.54 -11.27
C VAL A 267 -12.03 -15.29 -10.51
N HIS A 268 -11.59 -15.19 -9.28
CA HIS A 268 -11.79 -14.01 -8.43
C HIS A 268 -10.56 -13.12 -8.41
N CYS A 269 -10.78 -11.81 -8.55
CA CYS A 269 -9.71 -10.84 -8.37
C CYS A 269 -9.32 -10.74 -6.89
N GLN A 270 -8.07 -11.04 -6.54
CA GLN A 270 -7.58 -10.99 -5.17
C GLN A 270 -7.64 -9.58 -4.52
N PHE A 271 -7.79 -8.52 -5.32
CA PHE A 271 -7.83 -7.14 -4.82
C PHE A 271 -9.25 -6.58 -4.66
N CYS A 272 -10.23 -7.01 -5.44
CA CYS A 272 -11.57 -6.40 -5.41
C CYS A 272 -12.72 -7.40 -5.42
N ASP A 273 -12.39 -8.70 -5.38
CA ASP A 273 -13.33 -9.82 -5.41
C ASP A 273 -14.25 -9.85 -6.66
N ALA A 274 -13.89 -9.10 -7.70
CA ALA A 274 -14.62 -9.20 -8.97
C ALA A 274 -14.51 -10.61 -9.55
N GLU A 275 -15.64 -11.19 -9.89
CA GLU A 275 -15.73 -12.54 -10.45
C GLU A 275 -15.69 -12.49 -11.99
N TYR A 276 -14.90 -13.38 -12.57
CA TYR A 276 -14.80 -13.62 -14.01
C TYR A 276 -15.05 -15.09 -14.29
N VAL A 277 -16.07 -15.38 -15.08
CA VAL A 277 -16.46 -16.75 -15.45
C VAL A 277 -16.02 -17.05 -16.88
N PHE A 278 -15.37 -18.19 -17.06
CA PHE A 278 -14.92 -18.72 -18.35
C PHE A 278 -15.52 -20.08 -18.63
N THR A 279 -16.26 -20.21 -19.71
CA THR A 279 -16.74 -21.50 -20.17
C THR A 279 -15.61 -22.33 -20.78
N PRO A 280 -15.72 -23.68 -20.83
CA PRO A 280 -14.71 -24.52 -21.51
C PRO A 280 -14.41 -24.08 -22.96
N ALA A 281 -15.40 -23.61 -23.70
CA ALA A 281 -15.21 -23.11 -25.04
C ALA A 281 -14.37 -21.83 -25.11
N GLN A 282 -14.51 -20.94 -24.10
CA GLN A 282 -13.68 -19.73 -24.00
C GLN A 282 -12.24 -20.07 -23.59
N LEU A 283 -12.04 -21.03 -22.67
CA LEU A 283 -10.72 -21.51 -22.32
C LEU A 283 -10.03 -22.19 -23.51
N GLN A 284 -10.77 -22.93 -24.35
CA GLN A 284 -10.24 -23.52 -25.58
C GLN A 284 -9.74 -22.45 -26.54
N THR A 285 -10.46 -21.32 -26.67
CA THR A 285 -10.02 -20.20 -27.50
C THR A 285 -8.71 -19.58 -27.01
N LEU A 286 -8.53 -19.49 -25.66
CA LEU A 286 -7.28 -19.01 -25.06
C LEU A 286 -6.13 -19.97 -25.32
N LEU A 287 -6.37 -21.27 -25.21
CA LEU A 287 -5.39 -22.33 -25.47
C LEU A 287 -4.94 -22.33 -26.95
N ASP A 288 -5.88 -22.20 -27.88
CA ASP A 288 -5.58 -22.17 -29.30
C ASP A 288 -4.73 -20.95 -29.67
N ALA A 289 -5.00 -19.78 -29.07
CA ALA A 289 -4.20 -18.58 -29.22
C ALA A 289 -2.76 -18.77 -28.68
N GLU A 290 -2.61 -19.37 -27.48
CA GLU A 290 -1.30 -19.65 -26.90
C GLU A 290 -0.46 -20.58 -27.75
N ASN A 291 -1.07 -21.64 -28.30
CA ASN A 291 -0.40 -22.56 -29.21
C ASN A 291 0.02 -21.89 -30.53
N ALA A 292 -0.76 -20.94 -31.03
CA ALA A 292 -0.42 -20.19 -32.24
C ALA A 292 0.77 -19.23 -32.00
N ASP A 293 0.79 -18.55 -30.85
CA ASP A 293 1.89 -17.67 -30.46
C ASP A 293 3.20 -18.46 -30.28
N ALA A 294 3.14 -19.63 -29.60
CA ALA A 294 4.29 -20.52 -29.42
C ALA A 294 4.84 -21.15 -30.72
N ALA A 295 4.03 -21.21 -31.79
CA ALA A 295 4.47 -21.74 -33.11
C ALA A 295 5.08 -20.65 -33.99
N ALA A 296 4.96 -19.38 -33.58
CA ALA A 296 5.46 -18.21 -34.36
C ALA A 296 6.84 -17.70 -33.87
N ASP A 297 7.26 -18.10 -32.64
CA ASP A 297 8.58 -17.86 -32.05
C ASP A 297 9.54 -19.01 -32.33
#